data_72b93d112bcd8ffe5973fcd8b16856db
#
_entry.id   72b93d112bcd8ffe5973fcd8b16856db
#
_cell.length_a   1.000
_cell.length_b   1.000
_cell.length_c   1.000
_cell.angle_alpha   90.00
_cell.angle_beta   90.00
_cell.angle_gamma   90.00
#
_symmetry.space_group_name_H-M   'P 1'
#
loop_
_entity.id
_entity.type
_entity.pdbx_description
1 polymer ?
#
loop_
_entity_poly.entity_id
_entity_poly.type
_entity_poly.pdbx_seq_one_letter_code
_entity_poly.pdbx_strand_id
1 'polypeptide(L)'
;RVVTEVAWMAHFVKNMFIRPTEEELENFEPDFIMLNACKTTDPYWKEHGLNSEVFVAFNLKARRAVVGGTWYGGEIKKGFFSVMNYYLPLKGIASMHCSANVGKEGDVAIFFGLSGTGKTTLSTDPKRLLIGDDEHGWDDDGIFNFEGGCYAKCINLSKENEPDIYHAIRRDALLENVVYDPKTGEIDFSSAAKTENTRVSYPIYHIKNIVKPVSKAGHAKKIIFLTADAFGVLPPVAKLTEDQTLYYFLTGYTAKVAGTERGIKEPSPTFSSCFGAAFLLLHPTVYARELSRKIKEYKSEAYLVNTGWIGGPYGQGHRIDIPSTRAII
;
A
#
# COMPACT_ATOMS: atom_id res chain seq x y z
N ARG A 1 -6.53 12.93 -14.87
CA ARG A 1 -7.96 12.70 -15.10
C ARG A 1 -8.22 11.22 -15.30
N VAL A 2 -9.23 10.68 -14.60
CA VAL A 2 -9.69 9.31 -14.80
C VAL A 2 -11.10 9.36 -15.39
N VAL A 3 -11.33 8.59 -16.44
CA VAL A 3 -12.65 8.42 -17.08
C VAL A 3 -13.01 6.94 -16.96
N THR A 4 -14.18 6.65 -16.42
CA THR A 4 -14.65 5.28 -16.17
C THR A 4 -16.01 5.01 -16.77
N GLU A 5 -16.28 3.75 -17.13
CA GLU A 5 -17.57 3.33 -17.69
C GLU A 5 -18.65 3.08 -16.62
N VAL A 6 -18.26 2.93 -15.35
CA VAL A 6 -19.17 2.54 -14.28
C VAL A 6 -19.04 3.45 -13.06
N ALA A 7 -20.18 3.76 -12.43
CA ALA A 7 -20.26 4.71 -11.32
C ALA A 7 -19.44 4.29 -10.09
N TRP A 8 -19.44 3.01 -9.73
CA TRP A 8 -18.72 2.55 -8.56
C TRP A 8 -17.19 2.69 -8.73
N MET A 9 -16.67 2.54 -9.95
CA MET A 9 -15.26 2.77 -10.24
C MET A 9 -14.89 4.26 -10.10
N ALA A 10 -15.79 5.16 -10.54
CA ALA A 10 -15.63 6.59 -10.28
C ALA A 10 -15.66 6.91 -8.78
N HIS A 11 -16.51 6.21 -8.01
CA HIS A 11 -16.53 6.33 -6.55
C HIS A 11 -15.25 5.83 -5.91
N PHE A 12 -14.71 4.69 -6.36
CA PHE A 12 -13.40 4.19 -5.94
C PHE A 12 -12.29 5.24 -6.17
N VAL A 13 -12.23 5.80 -7.38
CA VAL A 13 -11.26 6.87 -7.71
C VAL A 13 -11.41 8.06 -6.78
N LYS A 14 -12.65 8.46 -6.50
CA LYS A 14 -12.97 9.58 -5.58
C LYS A 14 -12.54 9.31 -4.14
N ASN A 15 -12.53 8.03 -3.72
CA ASN A 15 -12.02 7.63 -2.40
C ASN A 15 -10.49 7.60 -2.37
N MET A 16 -9.86 7.11 -3.43
CA MET A 16 -8.43 6.80 -3.42
C MET A 16 -7.52 7.97 -3.79
N PHE A 17 -7.97 8.90 -4.64
CA PHE A 17 -7.13 10.02 -5.06
C PHE A 17 -7.42 11.29 -4.26
N ILE A 18 -6.42 12.17 -4.16
CA ILE A 18 -6.58 13.48 -3.53
C ILE A 18 -7.70 14.24 -4.25
N ARG A 19 -8.69 14.68 -3.49
CA ARG A 19 -9.81 15.45 -4.03
C ARG A 19 -9.38 16.89 -4.25
N PRO A 20 -9.49 17.40 -5.47
CA PRO A 20 -9.21 18.81 -5.73
C PRO A 20 -10.29 19.68 -5.10
N THR A 21 -9.92 20.93 -4.78
CA THR A 21 -10.86 21.99 -4.43
C THR A 21 -11.60 22.50 -5.67
N GLU A 22 -12.67 23.27 -5.49
CA GLU A 22 -13.38 23.88 -6.61
C GLU A 22 -12.47 24.83 -7.39
N GLU A 23 -11.63 25.62 -6.69
CA GLU A 23 -10.66 26.53 -7.28
C GLU A 23 -9.61 25.79 -8.14
N GLU A 24 -9.10 24.66 -7.66
CA GLU A 24 -8.17 23.80 -8.43
C GLU A 24 -8.83 23.20 -9.67
N LEU A 25 -10.16 23.01 -9.67
CA LEU A 25 -10.90 22.46 -10.81
C LEU A 25 -11.19 23.49 -11.90
N GLU A 26 -11.28 24.79 -11.57
CA GLU A 26 -11.61 25.86 -12.55
C GLU A 26 -10.64 25.89 -13.74
N ASN A 27 -9.34 25.69 -13.48
CA ASN A 27 -8.31 25.71 -14.52
C ASN A 27 -7.58 24.36 -14.62
N PHE A 28 -8.25 23.25 -14.31
CA PHE A 28 -7.63 21.94 -14.25
C PHE A 28 -7.27 21.40 -15.65
N GLU A 29 -5.96 21.32 -15.90
CA GLU A 29 -5.39 20.61 -17.04
C GLU A 29 -4.74 19.29 -16.57
N PRO A 30 -5.15 18.14 -17.10
CA PRO A 30 -4.60 16.85 -16.65
C PRO A 30 -3.19 16.63 -17.19
N ASP A 31 -2.22 16.40 -16.32
CA ASP A 31 -0.89 15.92 -16.70
C ASP A 31 -0.92 14.48 -17.23
N PHE A 32 -1.90 13.70 -16.80
CA PHE A 32 -2.06 12.31 -17.20
C PHE A 32 -3.55 11.94 -17.30
N ILE A 33 -3.92 11.16 -18.34
CA ILE A 33 -5.29 10.71 -18.55
C ILE A 33 -5.32 9.19 -18.53
N MET A 34 -6.21 8.61 -17.72
CA MET A 34 -6.50 7.19 -17.71
C MET A 34 -7.95 6.92 -18.13
N LEU A 35 -8.12 6.02 -19.06
CA LEU A 35 -9.43 5.50 -19.49
C LEU A 35 -9.61 4.11 -18.89
N ASN A 36 -10.67 3.93 -18.10
CA ASN A 36 -11.04 2.63 -17.57
C ASN A 36 -12.28 2.11 -18.32
N ALA A 37 -12.03 1.14 -19.18
CA ALA A 37 -13.00 0.49 -20.05
C ALA A 37 -13.28 -0.94 -19.52
N CYS A 38 -13.82 -1.06 -18.30
CA CYS A 38 -13.98 -2.33 -17.62
C CYS A 38 -14.88 -3.34 -18.35
N LYS A 39 -15.77 -2.86 -19.22
CA LYS A 39 -16.68 -3.69 -20.05
C LYS A 39 -16.09 -4.06 -21.41
N THR A 40 -14.95 -3.49 -21.77
CA THR A 40 -14.34 -3.64 -23.10
C THR A 40 -13.08 -4.50 -22.98
N THR A 41 -13.04 -5.61 -23.67
CA THR A 41 -11.86 -6.48 -23.79
C THR A 41 -11.22 -6.34 -25.17
N ASP A 42 -10.00 -6.82 -25.33
CA ASP A 42 -9.32 -6.91 -26.63
C ASP A 42 -9.55 -8.30 -27.26
N PRO A 43 -10.43 -8.43 -28.26
CA PRO A 43 -10.67 -9.72 -28.92
C PRO A 43 -9.47 -10.20 -29.75
N TYR A 44 -8.55 -9.30 -30.09
CA TYR A 44 -7.35 -9.58 -30.90
C TYR A 44 -6.08 -9.68 -30.04
N TRP A 45 -6.23 -9.93 -28.73
CA TRP A 45 -5.15 -9.92 -27.76
C TRP A 45 -3.93 -10.77 -28.16
N LYS A 46 -4.11 -11.92 -28.84
CA LYS A 46 -3.02 -12.76 -29.34
C LYS A 46 -2.21 -12.08 -30.44
N GLU A 47 -2.90 -11.40 -31.37
CA GLU A 47 -2.28 -10.66 -32.47
C GLU A 47 -1.51 -9.46 -31.95
N HIS A 48 -2.01 -8.84 -30.86
CA HIS A 48 -1.35 -7.73 -30.16
C HIS A 48 -0.25 -8.18 -29.19
N GLY A 49 0.01 -9.49 -29.05
CA GLY A 49 1.06 -10.03 -28.19
C GLY A 49 0.75 -9.93 -26.70
N LEU A 50 -0.53 -9.84 -26.32
CA LEU A 50 -0.96 -9.81 -24.94
C LEU A 50 -1.16 -11.22 -24.38
N ASN A 51 -1.18 -11.35 -23.05
CA ASN A 51 -1.38 -12.63 -22.35
C ASN A 51 -2.86 -13.01 -22.18
N SER A 52 -3.77 -12.05 -22.32
CA SER A 52 -5.21 -12.22 -22.20
C SER A 52 -5.97 -11.09 -22.91
N GLU A 53 -7.29 -11.24 -23.04
CA GLU A 53 -8.19 -10.18 -23.54
C GLU A 53 -8.32 -9.00 -22.56
N VAL A 54 -7.94 -9.20 -21.28
CA VAL A 54 -7.86 -8.14 -20.26
C VAL A 54 -6.50 -7.48 -20.38
N PHE A 55 -6.46 -6.17 -20.43
CA PHE A 55 -5.22 -5.45 -20.65
C PHE A 55 -5.08 -4.18 -19.79
N VAL A 56 -3.84 -3.83 -19.49
CA VAL A 56 -3.44 -2.58 -18.83
C VAL A 56 -2.29 -1.99 -19.64
N ALA A 57 -2.53 -0.89 -20.33
CA ALA A 57 -1.56 -0.27 -21.22
C ALA A 57 -1.25 1.17 -20.80
N PHE A 58 0.05 1.47 -20.64
CA PHE A 58 0.55 2.80 -20.28
C PHE A 58 1.46 3.34 -21.38
N ASN A 59 1.19 4.58 -21.81
CA ASN A 59 2.11 5.35 -22.65
C ASN A 59 2.59 6.58 -21.88
N LEU A 60 3.76 6.48 -21.26
CA LEU A 60 4.34 7.56 -20.46
C LEU A 60 4.65 8.80 -21.30
N LYS A 61 5.11 8.63 -22.53
CA LYS A 61 5.41 9.75 -23.45
C LYS A 61 4.14 10.52 -23.81
N ALA A 62 3.05 9.82 -24.12
CA ALA A 62 1.76 10.42 -24.42
C ALA A 62 0.98 10.80 -23.15
N ARG A 63 1.45 10.43 -21.97
CA ARG A 63 0.80 10.64 -20.67
C ARG A 63 -0.65 10.12 -20.63
N ARG A 64 -0.82 8.89 -21.14
CA ARG A 64 -2.12 8.24 -21.22
C ARG A 64 -2.03 6.78 -20.83
N ALA A 65 -3.12 6.26 -20.25
CA ALA A 65 -3.30 4.85 -19.99
C ALA A 65 -4.69 4.38 -20.35
N VAL A 66 -4.81 3.10 -20.69
CA VAL A 66 -6.08 2.42 -20.90
C VAL A 66 -6.07 1.13 -20.10
N VAL A 67 -7.12 0.92 -19.30
CA VAL A 67 -7.37 -0.31 -18.54
C VAL A 67 -8.64 -0.93 -19.08
N GLY A 68 -8.55 -2.11 -19.67
CA GLY A 68 -9.67 -2.79 -20.32
C GLY A 68 -9.98 -4.15 -19.73
N GLY A 69 -11.27 -4.51 -19.69
CA GLY A 69 -11.76 -5.85 -19.33
C GLY A 69 -11.68 -6.23 -17.85
N THR A 70 -11.12 -5.41 -17.00
CA THR A 70 -11.05 -5.68 -15.54
C THR A 70 -11.98 -4.78 -14.73
N TRP A 71 -12.61 -5.37 -13.74
CA TRP A 71 -13.45 -4.69 -12.76
C TRP A 71 -12.72 -4.40 -11.45
N TYR A 72 -11.41 -4.62 -11.40
CA TYR A 72 -10.59 -4.40 -10.22
C TYR A 72 -10.08 -2.95 -10.15
N GLY A 73 -10.58 -2.18 -9.18
CA GLY A 73 -10.20 -0.78 -8.97
C GLY A 73 -8.71 -0.58 -8.66
N GLY A 74 -8.07 -1.60 -8.10
CA GLY A 74 -6.64 -1.59 -7.80
C GLY A 74 -5.74 -1.33 -9.00
N GLU A 75 -6.17 -1.67 -10.22
CA GLU A 75 -5.41 -1.39 -11.45
C GLU A 75 -5.26 0.12 -11.70
N ILE A 76 -6.30 0.91 -11.41
CA ILE A 76 -6.24 2.37 -11.53
C ILE A 76 -5.28 2.94 -10.50
N LYS A 77 -5.44 2.53 -9.23
CA LYS A 77 -4.59 2.97 -8.11
C LYS A 77 -3.12 2.65 -8.37
N LYS A 78 -2.81 1.37 -8.57
CA LYS A 78 -1.43 0.89 -8.74
C LYS A 78 -0.80 1.30 -10.06
N GLY A 79 -1.61 1.50 -11.09
CA GLY A 79 -1.16 2.07 -12.34
C GLY A 79 -0.61 3.49 -12.16
N PHE A 80 -1.32 4.36 -11.46
CA PHE A 80 -0.80 5.70 -11.13
C PHE A 80 0.39 5.66 -10.17
N PHE A 81 0.42 4.72 -9.24
CA PHE A 81 1.61 4.52 -8.42
C PHE A 81 2.85 4.19 -9.28
N SER A 82 2.70 3.33 -10.29
CA SER A 82 3.78 3.05 -11.24
C SER A 82 4.21 4.30 -12.03
N VAL A 83 3.26 5.15 -12.42
CA VAL A 83 3.56 6.44 -13.07
C VAL A 83 4.38 7.34 -12.15
N MET A 84 4.01 7.45 -10.86
CA MET A 84 4.78 8.19 -9.85
C MET A 84 6.16 7.58 -9.64
N ASN A 85 6.27 6.25 -9.59
CA ASN A 85 7.55 5.53 -9.51
C ASN A 85 8.47 5.77 -10.72
N TYR A 86 7.94 6.18 -11.85
CA TYR A 86 8.76 6.58 -12.98
C TYR A 86 9.26 8.03 -12.87
N TYR A 87 8.32 8.98 -12.64
CA TYR A 87 8.65 10.40 -12.73
C TYR A 87 9.36 10.96 -11.49
N LEU A 88 8.99 10.52 -10.28
CA LEU A 88 9.52 11.12 -9.06
C LEU A 88 11.02 10.84 -8.83
N PRO A 89 11.52 9.59 -8.99
CA PRO A 89 12.96 9.35 -8.84
C PRO A 89 13.82 10.13 -9.83
N LEU A 90 13.31 10.39 -11.04
CA LEU A 90 14.01 11.22 -12.03
C LEU A 90 14.10 12.70 -11.63
N LYS A 91 13.31 13.12 -10.64
CA LYS A 91 13.32 14.46 -10.02
C LYS A 91 14.03 14.49 -8.66
N GLY A 92 14.70 13.40 -8.26
CA GLY A 92 15.37 13.30 -6.96
C GLY A 92 14.40 13.16 -5.78
N ILE A 93 13.17 12.67 -6.00
CA ILE A 93 12.18 12.39 -4.98
C ILE A 93 12.10 10.89 -4.78
N ALA A 94 12.32 10.41 -3.55
CA ALA A 94 12.15 9.00 -3.27
C ALA A 94 10.66 8.61 -3.34
N SER A 95 10.31 7.68 -4.23
CA SER A 95 8.97 7.13 -4.35
C SER A 95 8.95 5.74 -3.73
N MET A 96 8.00 5.48 -2.82
CA MET A 96 8.07 4.34 -1.90
C MET A 96 6.72 3.67 -1.71
N HIS A 97 6.73 2.34 -1.80
CA HIS A 97 5.60 1.49 -1.37
C HIS A 97 5.72 1.24 0.13
N CYS A 98 5.26 2.18 0.91
CA CYS A 98 5.33 2.15 2.37
C CYS A 98 4.11 2.85 2.98
N SER A 99 3.79 2.52 4.22
CA SER A 99 2.91 3.35 5.06
C SER A 99 3.73 4.33 5.89
N ALA A 100 3.10 5.37 6.41
CA ALA A 100 3.77 6.39 7.20
C ALA A 100 2.88 6.95 8.30
N ASN A 101 3.48 7.25 9.45
CA ASN A 101 2.83 7.93 10.56
C ASN A 101 3.81 8.87 11.29
N VAL A 102 3.27 9.71 12.16
CA VAL A 102 4.06 10.64 12.97
C VAL A 102 3.65 10.56 14.44
N GLY A 103 4.63 10.51 15.31
CA GLY A 103 4.46 10.52 16.76
C GLY A 103 4.21 11.92 17.33
N LYS A 104 3.95 11.99 18.63
CA LYS A 104 3.63 13.24 19.35
C LYS A 104 4.77 14.27 19.32
N GLU A 105 6.00 13.81 19.17
CA GLU A 105 7.21 14.66 19.12
C GLU A 105 7.59 15.06 17.68
N GLY A 106 6.71 14.77 16.70
CA GLY A 106 6.98 15.04 15.28
C GLY A 106 7.91 14.01 14.62
N ASP A 107 8.17 12.90 15.31
CA ASP A 107 8.98 11.79 14.81
C ASP A 107 8.22 10.98 13.77
N VAL A 108 8.61 11.15 12.51
CA VAL A 108 8.01 10.41 11.39
C VAL A 108 8.64 9.02 11.30
N ALA A 109 7.78 8.00 11.15
CA ALA A 109 8.17 6.63 10.84
C ALA A 109 7.55 6.19 9.51
N ILE A 110 8.34 5.49 8.69
CA ILE A 110 7.89 4.84 7.45
C ILE A 110 8.04 3.34 7.57
N PHE A 111 7.06 2.60 7.04
CA PHE A 111 6.98 1.15 7.19
C PHE A 111 6.95 0.50 5.81
N PHE A 112 7.99 -0.24 5.48
CA PHE A 112 8.03 -1.10 4.32
C PHE A 112 7.56 -2.51 4.67
N GLY A 113 6.88 -3.17 3.76
CA GLY A 113 6.42 -4.54 3.95
C GLY A 113 5.50 -4.99 2.84
N LEU A 114 5.47 -6.27 2.57
CA LEU A 114 4.56 -6.89 1.62
C LEU A 114 3.20 -7.21 2.26
N SER A 115 2.28 -7.72 1.46
CA SER A 115 0.97 -8.15 1.95
C SER A 115 1.10 -9.16 3.10
N GLY A 116 0.36 -8.95 4.18
CA GLY A 116 0.35 -9.85 5.34
C GLY A 116 1.46 -9.61 6.38
N THR A 117 2.36 -8.65 6.17
CA THR A 117 3.38 -8.26 7.16
C THR A 117 2.88 -7.28 8.22
N GLY A 118 1.66 -6.76 8.07
CA GLY A 118 1.05 -5.84 9.03
C GLY A 118 1.25 -4.35 8.75
N LYS A 119 1.69 -3.97 7.54
CA LYS A 119 1.98 -2.57 7.18
C LYS A 119 0.84 -1.60 7.56
N THR A 120 -0.37 -1.83 7.08
CA THR A 120 -1.54 -0.99 7.40
C THR A 120 -1.90 -1.06 8.88
N THR A 121 -1.97 -2.26 9.47
CA THR A 121 -2.33 -2.49 10.88
C THR A 121 -1.38 -1.79 11.85
N LEU A 122 -0.08 -1.77 11.55
CA LEU A 122 0.94 -1.21 12.43
C LEU A 122 1.13 0.30 12.25
N SER A 123 0.87 0.82 11.05
CA SER A 123 0.93 2.27 10.80
C SER A 123 -0.29 3.02 11.34
N THR A 124 -1.45 2.36 11.45
CA THR A 124 -2.67 2.89 12.08
C THR A 124 -2.66 2.63 13.59
N ASP A 125 -1.75 3.28 14.31
CA ASP A 125 -1.67 3.20 15.76
C ASP A 125 -2.46 4.37 16.38
N PRO A 126 -3.32 4.14 17.42
CA PRO A 126 -4.08 5.21 18.07
C PRO A 126 -3.21 6.25 18.78
N LYS A 127 -1.92 5.96 19.05
CA LYS A 127 -0.97 6.87 19.65
C LYS A 127 -0.20 7.74 18.64
N ARG A 128 -0.31 7.44 17.34
CA ARG A 128 0.40 8.12 16.27
C ARG A 128 -0.60 8.64 15.23
N LEU A 129 -0.24 9.68 14.50
CA LEU A 129 -1.09 10.28 13.47
C LEU A 129 -0.72 9.69 12.11
N LEU A 130 -1.70 9.15 11.40
CA LEU A 130 -1.52 8.55 10.07
C LEU A 130 -1.20 9.65 9.04
N ILE A 131 -0.15 9.43 8.24
CA ILE A 131 0.15 10.21 7.03
C ILE A 131 -0.52 9.51 5.84
N GLY A 132 -0.34 8.21 5.72
CA GLY A 132 -0.96 7.33 4.73
C GLY A 132 -0.59 5.87 4.94
N ASP A 133 -1.33 4.96 4.31
CA ASP A 133 -1.21 3.53 4.60
C ASP A 133 -0.43 2.73 3.54
N ASP A 134 -0.09 3.30 2.36
CA ASP A 134 0.45 2.48 1.28
C ASP A 134 1.48 3.13 0.35
N GLU A 135 1.31 4.40 -0.07
CA GLU A 135 2.11 5.02 -1.16
C GLU A 135 2.59 6.42 -0.78
N HIS A 136 3.90 6.62 -0.69
CA HIS A 136 4.49 7.89 -0.23
C HIS A 136 5.66 8.34 -1.08
N GLY A 137 5.85 9.66 -1.09
CA GLY A 137 7.05 10.32 -1.55
C GLY A 137 7.86 10.92 -0.39
N TRP A 138 9.16 11.08 -0.60
CA TRP A 138 10.04 11.80 0.29
C TRP A 138 10.84 12.81 -0.53
N ASP A 139 10.43 14.05 -0.45
CA ASP A 139 11.09 15.20 -1.08
C ASP A 139 11.98 15.97 -0.09
N ASP A 140 12.29 17.22 -0.39
CA ASP A 140 13.12 18.07 0.44
C ASP A 140 12.35 18.72 1.59
N ASP A 141 11.01 18.67 1.57
CA ASP A 141 10.15 19.17 2.63
C ASP A 141 9.72 18.07 3.63
N GLY A 142 9.83 16.80 3.24
CA GLY A 142 9.49 15.65 4.09
C GLY A 142 8.73 14.54 3.40
N ILE A 143 7.95 13.79 4.18
CA ILE A 143 7.12 12.69 3.71
C ILE A 143 5.75 13.23 3.29
N PHE A 144 5.28 12.78 2.12
CA PHE A 144 3.93 13.07 1.65
C PHE A 144 3.26 11.83 1.06
N ASN A 145 1.94 11.76 1.23
CA ASN A 145 1.11 10.68 0.72
C ASN A 145 0.65 10.99 -0.72
N PHE A 146 0.64 10.01 -1.60
CA PHE A 146 0.09 10.15 -2.96
C PHE A 146 -1.43 10.06 -2.98
N GLU A 147 -2.01 9.46 -1.93
CA GLU A 147 -3.41 9.06 -1.90
C GLU A 147 -4.28 10.01 -1.08
N GLY A 148 -5.54 10.12 -1.48
CA GLY A 148 -6.59 10.81 -0.72
C GLY A 148 -7.41 9.89 0.18
N GLY A 149 -7.11 8.61 0.21
CA GLY A 149 -7.82 7.60 0.98
C GLY A 149 -7.01 6.36 1.29
N CYS A 150 -7.65 5.36 1.84
CA CYS A 150 -7.07 4.08 2.21
C CYS A 150 -7.79 2.93 1.51
N TYR A 151 -7.05 1.85 1.21
CA TYR A 151 -7.57 0.65 0.56
C TYR A 151 -7.17 -0.60 1.36
N ALA A 152 -7.97 -0.92 2.37
CA ALA A 152 -7.67 -1.96 3.34
C ALA A 152 -8.30 -3.31 2.99
N LYS A 153 -7.68 -4.41 3.47
CA LYS A 153 -8.30 -5.74 3.48
C LYS A 153 -9.39 -5.81 4.54
N CYS A 154 -10.47 -6.55 4.25
CA CYS A 154 -11.58 -6.76 5.15
C CYS A 154 -11.73 -8.20 5.64
N ILE A 155 -10.97 -9.16 5.08
CA ILE A 155 -11.08 -10.55 5.54
C ILE A 155 -10.69 -10.65 7.02
N ASN A 156 -11.58 -11.23 7.84
CA ASN A 156 -11.43 -11.34 9.29
C ASN A 156 -11.25 -9.98 10.03
N LEU A 157 -11.73 -8.88 9.43
CA LEU A 157 -11.71 -7.57 10.08
C LEU A 157 -12.51 -7.61 11.37
N SER A 158 -11.91 -7.22 12.49
CA SER A 158 -12.57 -7.09 13.77
C SER A 158 -12.38 -5.71 14.37
N LYS A 159 -13.39 -5.27 15.12
CA LYS A 159 -13.36 -3.99 15.82
C LYS A 159 -12.26 -3.92 16.88
N GLU A 160 -11.94 -5.07 17.48
CA GLU A 160 -10.95 -5.19 18.55
C GLU A 160 -9.53 -5.03 18.04
N ASN A 161 -9.23 -5.64 16.88
CA ASN A 161 -7.88 -5.65 16.32
C ASN A 161 -7.58 -4.41 15.48
N GLU A 162 -8.56 -3.94 14.71
CA GLU A 162 -8.41 -2.86 13.73
C GLU A 162 -9.56 -1.83 13.83
N PRO A 163 -9.71 -1.18 14.99
CA PRO A 163 -10.84 -0.28 15.26
C PRO A 163 -10.95 0.88 14.27
N ASP A 164 -9.83 1.43 13.82
CA ASP A 164 -9.82 2.57 12.89
C ASP A 164 -10.37 2.17 11.53
N ILE A 165 -9.96 1.03 10.97
CA ILE A 165 -10.48 0.50 9.70
C ILE A 165 -11.96 0.14 9.85
N TYR A 166 -12.31 -0.56 10.94
CA TYR A 166 -13.71 -0.95 11.20
C TYR A 166 -14.64 0.27 11.23
N HIS A 167 -14.27 1.33 11.96
CA HIS A 167 -15.07 2.55 12.06
C HIS A 167 -15.01 3.45 10.82
N ALA A 168 -14.04 3.26 9.93
CA ALA A 168 -14.00 3.93 8.64
C ALA A 168 -15.03 3.38 7.65
N ILE A 169 -15.59 2.19 7.89
CA ILE A 169 -16.68 1.60 7.10
C ILE A 169 -18.00 2.29 7.48
N ARG A 170 -18.27 3.36 6.78
CA ARG A 170 -19.48 4.18 6.92
C ARG A 170 -19.86 4.75 5.56
N ARG A 171 -20.87 5.62 5.51
CA ARG A 171 -21.27 6.29 4.26
C ARG A 171 -20.05 6.83 3.51
N ASP A 172 -20.04 6.65 2.19
CA ASP A 172 -18.97 6.92 1.23
C ASP A 172 -17.80 5.91 1.23
N ALA A 173 -17.74 4.94 2.15
CA ALA A 173 -16.86 3.78 1.99
C ALA A 173 -17.41 2.82 0.94
N LEU A 174 -16.53 2.21 0.15
CA LEU A 174 -16.86 1.24 -0.87
C LEU A 174 -16.30 -0.13 -0.51
N LEU A 175 -17.18 -1.10 -0.31
CA LEU A 175 -16.83 -2.50 -0.04
C LEU A 175 -16.76 -3.29 -1.34
N GLU A 176 -15.68 -4.06 -1.52
CA GLU A 176 -15.46 -4.93 -2.67
C GLU A 176 -15.40 -6.40 -2.25
N ASN A 177 -16.14 -7.24 -2.97
CA ASN A 177 -16.20 -8.70 -2.76
C ASN A 177 -16.70 -9.16 -1.37
N VAL A 178 -17.19 -8.27 -0.56
CA VAL A 178 -17.70 -8.57 0.79
C VAL A 178 -19.07 -9.23 0.70
N VAL A 179 -19.32 -10.20 1.57
CA VAL A 179 -20.64 -10.83 1.72
C VAL A 179 -21.44 -10.06 2.76
N TYR A 180 -22.70 -9.82 2.49
CA TYR A 180 -23.62 -9.17 3.43
C TYR A 180 -25.01 -9.77 3.34
N ASP A 181 -25.78 -9.68 4.41
CA ASP A 181 -27.20 -10.03 4.43
C ASP A 181 -28.01 -8.89 3.78
N PRO A 182 -28.73 -9.12 2.67
CA PRO A 182 -29.49 -8.07 2.00
C PRO A 182 -30.71 -7.57 2.80
N LYS A 183 -31.16 -8.30 3.83
CA LYS A 183 -32.29 -7.91 4.68
C LYS A 183 -31.87 -7.01 5.83
N THR A 184 -30.75 -7.34 6.48
CA THR A 184 -30.26 -6.64 7.68
C THR A 184 -29.16 -5.62 7.34
N GLY A 185 -28.46 -5.80 6.22
CA GLY A 185 -27.26 -5.04 5.86
C GLY A 185 -26.02 -5.49 6.63
N GLU A 186 -26.12 -6.53 7.47
CA GLU A 186 -24.98 -7.06 8.22
C GLU A 186 -23.91 -7.62 7.28
N ILE A 187 -22.65 -7.28 7.57
CA ILE A 187 -21.49 -7.68 6.78
C ILE A 187 -20.82 -8.88 7.45
N ASP A 188 -20.58 -9.92 6.66
CA ASP A 188 -19.78 -11.07 7.08
C ASP A 188 -18.33 -10.91 6.61
N PHE A 189 -17.48 -10.35 7.47
CA PHE A 189 -16.07 -10.20 7.20
C PHE A 189 -15.27 -11.52 7.23
N SER A 190 -15.83 -12.61 7.76
CA SER A 190 -15.18 -13.92 7.78
C SER A 190 -15.33 -14.67 6.47
N SER A 191 -16.29 -14.28 5.65
CA SER A 191 -16.65 -15.00 4.42
C SER A 191 -15.66 -14.76 3.28
N ALA A 192 -15.07 -15.84 2.78
CA ALA A 192 -14.30 -15.89 1.55
C ALA A 192 -15.10 -16.46 0.36
N ALA A 193 -16.44 -16.49 0.44
CA ALA A 193 -17.29 -17.16 -0.55
C ALA A 193 -17.13 -16.57 -1.99
N LYS A 194 -16.84 -15.27 -2.11
CA LYS A 194 -16.52 -14.65 -3.40
C LYS A 194 -15.01 -14.72 -3.70
N THR A 195 -14.20 -14.33 -2.75
CA THR A 195 -12.73 -14.36 -2.76
C THR A 195 -12.20 -13.97 -1.38
N GLU A 196 -11.00 -14.40 -1.03
CA GLU A 196 -10.26 -13.93 0.16
C GLU A 196 -9.81 -12.47 0.01
N ASN A 197 -9.78 -11.92 -1.20
CA ASN A 197 -9.41 -10.53 -1.48
C ASN A 197 -10.61 -9.59 -1.31
N THR A 198 -11.20 -9.59 -0.11
CA THR A 198 -12.21 -8.61 0.27
C THR A 198 -11.54 -7.30 0.64
N ARG A 199 -12.10 -6.17 0.20
CA ARG A 199 -11.50 -4.84 0.39
C ARG A 199 -12.52 -3.79 0.79
N VAL A 200 -12.01 -2.72 1.39
CA VAL A 200 -12.74 -1.47 1.55
C VAL A 200 -11.85 -0.30 1.10
N SER A 201 -12.41 0.60 0.30
CA SER A 201 -11.83 1.92 0.06
C SER A 201 -12.63 2.99 0.79
N TYR A 202 -11.93 3.94 1.40
CA TYR A 202 -12.54 5.07 2.10
C TYR A 202 -11.63 6.30 2.08
N PRO A 203 -12.21 7.51 2.13
CA PRO A 203 -11.40 8.73 2.23
C PRO A 203 -10.58 8.77 3.51
N ILE A 204 -9.36 9.31 3.47
CA ILE A 204 -8.46 9.33 4.62
C ILE A 204 -9.05 10.02 5.87
N TYR A 205 -9.92 10.99 5.68
CA TYR A 205 -10.59 11.69 6.80
C TYR A 205 -11.66 10.85 7.52
N HIS A 206 -11.92 9.62 7.08
CA HIS A 206 -12.66 8.66 7.88
C HIS A 206 -11.86 8.15 9.09
N ILE A 207 -10.54 8.21 9.01
CA ILE A 207 -9.65 7.94 10.15
C ILE A 207 -9.60 9.18 11.04
N LYS A 208 -9.72 8.99 12.35
CA LYS A 208 -9.70 10.10 13.33
C LYS A 208 -8.29 10.64 13.56
N ASN A 209 -7.31 9.73 13.64
CA ASN A 209 -5.93 10.05 13.96
C ASN A 209 -5.11 10.29 12.68
N ILE A 210 -5.42 11.37 11.94
CA ILE A 210 -4.63 11.80 10.78
C ILE A 210 -3.78 13.01 11.10
N VAL A 211 -2.64 13.12 10.44
CA VAL A 211 -1.73 14.26 10.55
C VAL A 211 -2.38 15.54 9.97
N LYS A 212 -1.99 16.68 10.51
CA LYS A 212 -2.38 17.99 9.95
C LYS A 212 -1.13 18.86 9.76
N PRO A 213 -0.91 19.43 8.56
CA PRO A 213 -1.75 19.35 7.35
C PRO A 213 -1.91 17.91 6.87
N VAL A 214 -3.05 17.59 6.27
CA VAL A 214 -3.39 16.22 5.85
C VAL A 214 -2.35 15.70 4.85
N SER A 215 -1.96 14.43 5.02
CA SER A 215 -1.08 13.69 4.11
C SER A 215 0.36 14.22 3.98
N LYS A 216 0.83 15.09 4.91
CA LYS A 216 2.21 15.61 4.92
C LYS A 216 2.79 15.62 6.33
N ALA A 217 4.09 15.39 6.45
CA ALA A 217 4.85 15.55 7.69
C ALA A 217 6.33 15.80 7.38
N GLY A 218 7.14 16.05 8.41
CA GLY A 218 8.58 16.24 8.26
C GLY A 218 9.32 14.97 7.77
N HIS A 219 10.64 15.02 7.84
CA HIS A 219 11.49 13.91 7.38
C HIS A 219 11.40 12.68 8.27
N ALA A 220 11.46 11.50 7.67
CA ALA A 220 11.43 10.24 8.39
C ALA A 220 12.65 10.13 9.34
N LYS A 221 12.38 9.83 10.60
CA LYS A 221 13.41 9.53 11.61
C LYS A 221 13.63 8.03 11.77
N LYS A 222 12.59 7.25 11.53
CA LYS A 222 12.62 5.78 11.65
C LYS A 222 12.13 5.14 10.35
N ILE A 223 12.88 4.13 9.91
CA ILE A 223 12.56 3.31 8.76
C ILE A 223 12.40 1.88 9.25
N ILE A 224 11.23 1.31 9.09
CA ILE A 224 10.88 0.00 9.61
C ILE A 224 10.62 -0.95 8.45
N PHE A 225 11.42 -2.00 8.35
CA PHE A 225 11.21 -3.10 7.43
C PHE A 225 10.44 -4.19 8.15
N LEU A 226 9.17 -4.36 7.78
CA LEU A 226 8.34 -5.43 8.29
C LEU A 226 8.58 -6.70 7.46
N THR A 227 8.93 -7.77 8.14
CA THR A 227 9.10 -9.08 7.51
C THR A 227 8.36 -10.14 8.32
N ALA A 228 7.67 -11.05 7.66
CA ALA A 228 7.11 -12.23 8.31
C ALA A 228 8.09 -13.39 8.10
N ASP A 229 8.96 -13.64 9.06
CA ASP A 229 9.83 -14.82 9.02
C ASP A 229 9.03 -16.07 9.41
N ALA A 230 9.01 -17.06 8.54
CA ALA A 230 8.34 -18.35 8.80
C ALA A 230 9.32 -19.47 9.17
N PHE A 231 10.61 -19.18 9.26
CA PHE A 231 11.67 -20.15 9.45
C PHE A 231 12.33 -20.08 10.85
N GLY A 232 11.95 -19.08 11.66
CA GLY A 232 12.45 -18.88 13.02
C GLY A 232 13.91 -18.41 13.07
N VAL A 233 14.38 -17.76 12.01
CA VAL A 233 15.77 -17.29 11.86
C VAL A 233 15.96 -15.85 12.34
N LEU A 234 14.99 -14.99 12.04
CA LEU A 234 15.10 -13.56 12.31
C LEU A 234 14.70 -13.21 13.77
N PRO A 235 15.42 -12.31 14.42
CA PRO A 235 15.04 -11.82 15.75
C PRO A 235 13.73 -11.00 15.66
N PRO A 236 13.03 -10.75 16.78
CA PRO A 236 11.85 -9.88 16.82
C PRO A 236 12.14 -8.48 16.29
N VAL A 237 13.32 -7.92 16.60
CA VAL A 237 13.77 -6.62 16.11
C VAL A 237 15.29 -6.59 15.96
N ALA A 238 15.78 -5.89 14.93
CA ALA A 238 17.20 -5.63 14.75
C ALA A 238 17.40 -4.20 14.21
N LYS A 239 18.33 -3.44 14.77
CA LYS A 239 18.81 -2.19 14.20
C LYS A 239 19.75 -2.52 13.04
N LEU A 240 19.53 -1.92 11.90
CA LEU A 240 20.30 -2.19 10.67
C LEU A 240 21.41 -1.15 10.48
N THR A 241 22.55 -1.62 9.98
CA THR A 241 23.58 -0.72 9.40
C THR A 241 23.09 -0.17 8.06
N GLU A 242 23.81 0.79 7.49
CA GLU A 242 23.49 1.35 6.18
C GLU A 242 23.48 0.27 5.09
N ASP A 243 24.50 -0.58 5.04
CA ASP A 243 24.60 -1.67 4.05
C ASP A 243 23.49 -2.71 4.22
N GLN A 244 23.16 -3.06 5.46
CA GLN A 244 22.04 -3.95 5.75
C GLN A 244 20.71 -3.32 5.33
N THR A 245 20.53 -2.02 5.58
CA THR A 245 19.32 -1.27 5.16
C THR A 245 19.15 -1.34 3.64
N LEU A 246 20.21 -1.07 2.90
CA LEU A 246 20.20 -1.13 1.44
C LEU A 246 19.92 -2.55 0.93
N TYR A 247 20.55 -3.55 1.54
CA TYR A 247 20.34 -4.96 1.21
C TYR A 247 18.89 -5.39 1.43
N TYR A 248 18.31 -5.10 2.60
CA TYR A 248 16.91 -5.44 2.89
C TYR A 248 15.94 -4.70 1.98
N PHE A 249 16.20 -3.44 1.68
CA PHE A 249 15.36 -2.68 0.76
C PHE A 249 15.40 -3.26 -0.66
N LEU A 250 16.59 -3.57 -1.18
CA LEU A 250 16.75 -4.14 -2.52
C LEU A 250 16.16 -5.54 -2.65
N THR A 251 16.30 -6.37 -1.62
CA THR A 251 15.78 -7.75 -1.65
C THR A 251 14.28 -7.81 -1.37
N GLY A 252 13.77 -6.97 -0.45
CA GLY A 252 12.37 -6.96 -0.06
C GLY A 252 11.89 -8.33 0.43
N TYR A 253 12.68 -8.99 1.31
CA TYR A 253 12.39 -10.32 1.80
C TYR A 253 11.21 -10.35 2.78
N THR A 254 10.34 -11.36 2.60
CA THR A 254 9.36 -11.82 3.58
C THR A 254 8.95 -13.25 3.26
N ALA A 255 8.18 -13.91 4.12
CA ALA A 255 7.42 -15.09 3.75
C ALA A 255 5.99 -14.71 3.35
N LYS A 256 5.48 -15.31 2.28
CA LYS A 256 4.04 -15.36 2.00
C LYS A 256 3.39 -16.20 3.06
N VAL A 257 2.30 -15.74 3.64
CA VAL A 257 1.56 -16.45 4.69
C VAL A 257 0.14 -16.77 4.21
N ALA A 258 -0.48 -17.79 4.78
CA ALA A 258 -1.83 -18.20 4.44
C ALA A 258 -2.82 -17.01 4.52
N GLY A 259 -3.77 -16.92 3.58
CA GLY A 259 -4.76 -15.83 3.50
C GLY A 259 -4.23 -14.50 2.94
N THR A 260 -2.96 -14.42 2.53
CA THR A 260 -2.41 -13.19 1.91
C THR A 260 -2.54 -13.16 0.41
N GLU A 261 -2.42 -14.32 -0.24
CA GLU A 261 -2.58 -14.53 -1.67
C GLU A 261 -3.35 -15.82 -1.94
N ARG A 262 -4.07 -15.86 -3.07
CA ARG A 262 -4.84 -17.06 -3.45
C ARG A 262 -3.93 -18.28 -3.61
N GLY A 263 -4.31 -19.38 -2.98
CA GLY A 263 -3.62 -20.67 -3.09
C GLY A 263 -2.43 -20.86 -2.16
N ILE A 264 -2.07 -19.87 -1.33
CA ILE A 264 -1.03 -20.01 -0.31
C ILE A 264 -1.61 -20.69 0.92
N LYS A 265 -1.20 -21.96 1.14
CA LYS A 265 -1.61 -22.77 2.31
C LYS A 265 -0.51 -22.83 3.36
N GLU A 266 0.75 -22.87 2.94
CA GLU A 266 1.93 -22.91 3.80
C GLU A 266 2.85 -21.72 3.50
N PRO A 267 3.59 -21.22 4.50
CA PRO A 267 4.51 -20.11 4.28
C PRO A 267 5.62 -20.49 3.28
N SER A 268 5.92 -19.55 2.40
CA SER A 268 7.03 -19.68 1.44
C SER A 268 7.82 -18.38 1.36
N PRO A 269 9.16 -18.44 1.20
CA PRO A 269 9.97 -17.24 1.05
C PRO A 269 9.60 -16.52 -0.24
N THR A 270 9.58 -15.19 -0.17
CA THR A 270 9.36 -14.34 -1.33
C THR A 270 10.25 -13.11 -1.26
N PHE A 271 10.59 -12.58 -2.43
CA PHE A 271 11.41 -11.39 -2.60
C PHE A 271 10.70 -10.43 -3.53
N SER A 272 10.67 -9.16 -3.15
CA SER A 272 10.09 -8.10 -3.98
C SER A 272 10.95 -6.85 -3.85
N SER A 273 11.77 -6.58 -4.85
CA SER A 273 12.69 -5.45 -4.83
C SER A 273 12.02 -4.16 -4.41
N CYS A 274 12.61 -3.45 -3.47
CA CYS A 274 12.10 -2.22 -2.87
C CYS A 274 10.68 -2.35 -2.29
N PHE A 275 10.27 -3.59 -1.90
CA PHE A 275 8.93 -3.94 -1.43
C PHE A 275 7.80 -3.62 -2.43
N GLY A 276 8.12 -3.42 -3.69
CA GLY A 276 7.16 -2.99 -4.71
C GLY A 276 7.57 -3.38 -6.14
N ALA A 277 8.26 -4.49 -6.36
CA ALA A 277 8.83 -4.90 -7.66
C ALA A 277 7.84 -4.79 -8.83
N ALA A 278 6.56 -5.14 -8.61
CA ALA A 278 5.51 -5.09 -9.63
C ALA A 278 5.19 -3.67 -10.11
N PHE A 279 5.60 -2.63 -9.35
CA PHE A 279 5.27 -1.22 -9.62
C PHE A 279 6.48 -0.39 -10.05
N LEU A 280 7.67 -1.00 -10.11
CA LEU A 280 8.90 -0.31 -10.48
C LEU A 280 9.05 -0.26 -12.00
N LEU A 281 9.24 0.93 -12.54
CA LEU A 281 9.47 1.15 -13.97
C LEU A 281 10.93 1.53 -14.28
N LEU A 282 11.73 1.79 -13.26
CA LEU A 282 13.17 2.00 -13.33
C LEU A 282 13.90 0.84 -12.66
N HIS A 283 15.21 0.74 -12.85
CA HIS A 283 16.00 -0.28 -12.18
C HIS A 283 15.93 -0.10 -10.64
N PRO A 284 15.78 -1.17 -9.83
CA PRO A 284 15.64 -1.07 -8.37
C PRO A 284 16.72 -0.24 -7.68
N THR A 285 17.95 -0.20 -8.21
CA THR A 285 19.04 0.61 -7.67
C THR A 285 18.79 2.12 -7.73
N VAL A 286 17.91 2.60 -8.63
CA VAL A 286 17.52 4.02 -8.67
C VAL A 286 16.76 4.39 -7.40
N TYR A 287 15.78 3.58 -7.02
CA TYR A 287 14.98 3.79 -5.80
C TYR A 287 15.83 3.63 -4.53
N ALA A 288 16.70 2.63 -4.53
CA ALA A 288 17.62 2.39 -3.41
C ALA A 288 18.59 3.54 -3.19
N ARG A 289 19.09 4.15 -4.27
CA ARG A 289 19.98 5.32 -4.20
C ARG A 289 19.27 6.54 -3.61
N GLU A 290 18.04 6.81 -4.03
CA GLU A 290 17.26 7.93 -3.50
C GLU A 290 16.94 7.74 -2.02
N LEU A 291 16.50 6.52 -1.62
CA LEU A 291 16.25 6.22 -0.22
C LEU A 291 17.52 6.34 0.63
N SER A 292 18.65 5.79 0.16
CA SER A 292 19.95 5.88 0.85
C SER A 292 20.40 7.33 1.02
N ARG A 293 20.22 8.16 -0.03
CA ARG A 293 20.52 9.60 0.03
C ARG A 293 19.72 10.29 1.14
N LYS A 294 18.41 10.08 1.18
CA LYS A 294 17.54 10.66 2.20
C LYS A 294 17.89 10.16 3.62
N ILE A 295 18.19 8.87 3.78
CA ILE A 295 18.61 8.30 5.06
C ILE A 295 19.86 9.01 5.60
N LYS A 296 20.87 9.21 4.75
CA LYS A 296 22.12 9.89 5.12
C LYS A 296 21.89 11.36 5.46
N GLU A 297 21.17 12.05 4.60
CA GLU A 297 20.90 13.49 4.72
C GLU A 297 20.16 13.82 6.02
N TYR A 298 19.13 13.04 6.36
CA TYR A 298 18.27 13.30 7.53
C TYR A 298 18.62 12.44 8.76
N LYS A 299 19.72 11.64 8.68
CA LYS A 299 20.22 10.79 9.75
C LYS A 299 19.15 9.85 10.32
N SER A 300 18.40 9.22 9.42
CA SER A 300 17.36 8.27 9.77
C SER A 300 17.96 6.95 10.24
N GLU A 301 17.29 6.29 11.19
CA GLU A 301 17.68 4.97 11.66
C GLU A 301 16.75 3.90 11.06
N ALA A 302 17.32 2.77 10.66
CA ALA A 302 16.57 1.67 10.06
C ALA A 302 16.51 0.45 11.00
N TYR A 303 15.36 -0.19 11.02
CA TYR A 303 15.07 -1.36 11.82
C TYR A 303 14.38 -2.44 11.00
N LEU A 304 14.76 -3.69 11.23
CA LEU A 304 14.01 -4.86 10.81
C LEU A 304 13.09 -5.27 11.96
N VAL A 305 11.81 -5.45 11.69
CA VAL A 305 10.83 -5.95 12.68
C VAL A 305 10.18 -7.21 12.10
N ASN A 306 10.36 -8.32 12.83
CA ASN A 306 9.75 -9.59 12.48
C ASN A 306 8.30 -9.66 12.98
N THR A 307 7.36 -9.80 12.07
CA THR A 307 5.92 -10.04 12.35
C THR A 307 5.51 -11.47 12.11
N GLY A 308 6.48 -12.36 11.89
CA GLY A 308 6.33 -13.78 11.63
C GLY A 308 6.51 -14.63 12.89
N TRP A 309 7.26 -15.72 12.77
CA TRP A 309 7.42 -16.75 13.81
C TRP A 309 8.71 -16.55 14.61
N ILE A 310 8.61 -16.86 15.90
CA ILE A 310 9.73 -16.94 16.86
C ILE A 310 9.63 -18.23 17.67
N GLY A 311 10.74 -18.65 18.27
CA GLY A 311 10.81 -19.90 19.05
C GLY A 311 10.82 -21.16 18.19
N GLY A 312 10.98 -21.02 16.85
CA GLY A 312 11.01 -22.07 15.86
C GLY A 312 10.29 -21.69 14.58
N PRO A 313 10.39 -22.52 13.51
CA PRO A 313 9.72 -22.30 12.25
C PRO A 313 8.19 -22.49 12.37
N TYR A 314 7.47 -22.16 11.28
CA TYR A 314 6.05 -22.49 11.15
C TYR A 314 5.75 -23.95 11.52
N GLY A 315 4.73 -24.14 12.33
CA GLY A 315 4.36 -25.47 12.86
C GLY A 315 5.09 -25.90 14.14
N GLN A 316 6.14 -25.21 14.54
CA GLN A 316 6.87 -25.44 15.82
C GLN A 316 6.88 -24.20 16.72
N GLY A 317 7.27 -23.06 16.15
CA GLY A 317 7.20 -21.77 16.83
C GLY A 317 5.78 -21.16 16.83
N HIS A 318 5.69 -19.94 17.33
CA HIS A 318 4.45 -19.17 17.32
C HIS A 318 4.66 -17.83 16.61
N ARG A 319 3.60 -17.32 15.96
CA ARG A 319 3.63 -16.02 15.31
C ARG A 319 3.57 -14.92 16.37
N ILE A 320 4.39 -13.88 16.22
CA ILE A 320 4.36 -12.69 17.07
C ILE A 320 3.00 -12.02 16.91
N ASP A 321 2.34 -11.74 18.02
CA ASP A 321 1.05 -11.08 18.04
C ASP A 321 1.15 -9.56 17.75
N ILE A 322 0.01 -8.96 17.39
CA ILE A 322 -0.08 -7.53 17.07
C ILE A 322 0.27 -6.65 18.28
N PRO A 323 -0.23 -6.91 19.51
CA PRO A 323 0.15 -6.13 20.69
C PRO A 323 1.64 -6.10 20.95
N SER A 324 2.32 -7.25 20.88
CA SER A 324 3.78 -7.34 21.04
C SER A 324 4.53 -6.57 19.97
N THR A 325 4.10 -6.69 18.70
CA THR A 325 4.70 -5.94 17.59
C THR A 325 4.50 -4.43 17.75
N ARG A 326 3.32 -3.98 18.16
CA ARG A 326 3.07 -2.56 18.47
C ARG A 326 3.93 -2.03 19.62
N ALA A 327 4.23 -2.87 20.62
CA ALA A 327 5.11 -2.50 21.73
C ALA A 327 6.58 -2.36 21.31
N ILE A 328 7.00 -3.07 20.26
CA ILE A 328 8.34 -2.95 19.67
C ILE A 328 8.47 -1.64 18.87
N ILE A 329 7.45 -1.28 18.12
CA ILE A 329 7.40 -0.08 17.27
C ILE A 329 7.19 1.18 18.09
#